data_f141d2db1913e369e8c25b3f5bbdbb08
#
_entry.id   f141d2db1913e369e8c25b3f5bbdbb08
#
_cell.length_a   1.000
_cell.length_b   1.000
_cell.length_c   1.000
_cell.angle_alpha   90.00
_cell.angle_beta   90.00
_cell.angle_gamma   90.00
#
_symmetry.space_group_name_H-M   'P 1'
#
loop_
_entity.id
_entity.type
_entity.pdbx_description
1 polymer ?
#
loop_
_entity_poly.entity_id
_entity_poly.type
_entity_poly.pdbx_seq_one_letter_code
_entity_poly.pdbx_strand_id
1 'polypeptide(L)'
;MAVTKKMMLMTAAAIAVLMTAGGALAKVPADQAARLGKDLTPMGSERAGTPDGMVPAWDGGLSAPPAGIKFNAKTDNLPNPFPGDQAKFTVTPSNMGEYDKYLTDGQKALLKKYGTYKMKVYQSRRTCALPEYAYAAIKANATNASLSADGDGIANFTVGMPFPIVNNAMELIMNKRFSYRGYKFTRQLAVAPVQSNGSYGLIRAQDEAIFRYANPAVKSSDQLNNIGLLYIANTISPARLAGNVILVHESINASVEPRKAWSYSPGTRRVRRAPDIAYDNPGNNTDAMSTADAFDGFNGALDRYTWTLKERQVKFIAYNAYDILHTKYADYVRPSHPNQDVNRYEPHRVHVVEAKLKAGTRHVYARRVMYMDEDAKVVNATELYDGRGQLWRVQEVPLVNAYHVPHCGTGALELVYDLQSGRYLAISMRAEEPPINYFADELSEARYTPEAIRSLGVR
;
A
#
# COMPACT_ATOMS: atom_id res chain seq x y z
N MET A 1 39.13 -50.56 65.67
CA MET A 1 39.02 -50.64 64.24
C MET A 1 38.31 -49.38 63.77
N ALA A 2 39.09 -48.47 63.18
CA ALA A 2 38.67 -47.17 62.79
C ALA A 2 38.17 -47.19 61.33
N VAL A 3 36.96 -46.68 61.05
CA VAL A 3 36.54 -46.44 59.67
C VAL A 3 36.38 -44.91 59.50
N THR A 4 37.25 -44.40 58.66
CA THR A 4 37.42 -43.01 58.28
C THR A 4 36.23 -42.58 57.38
N LYS A 5 35.45 -41.57 57.76
CA LYS A 5 34.45 -40.90 56.93
C LYS A 5 35.23 -39.91 55.99
N LYS A 6 35.22 -40.15 54.70
CA LYS A 6 35.52 -39.15 53.70
C LYS A 6 34.28 -38.33 53.38
N MET A 7 34.34 -37.05 53.68
CA MET A 7 33.33 -36.06 53.37
C MET A 7 33.55 -35.63 51.89
N MET A 8 32.59 -35.94 51.04
CA MET A 8 32.52 -35.50 49.67
C MET A 8 31.78 -34.18 49.58
N LEU A 9 32.46 -33.07 49.35
CA LEU A 9 31.86 -31.80 48.99
C LEU A 9 31.26 -31.95 47.59
N MET A 10 29.92 -31.87 47.47
CA MET A 10 29.21 -31.64 46.21
C MET A 10 29.10 -30.15 46.00
N THR A 11 29.84 -29.62 45.06
CA THR A 11 29.67 -28.26 44.48
C THR A 11 28.46 -28.29 43.58
N ALA A 12 27.37 -27.68 44.04
CA ALA A 12 26.19 -27.41 43.22
C ALA A 12 26.50 -26.24 42.26
N ALA A 13 26.75 -26.54 40.99
CA ALA A 13 26.78 -25.54 39.93
C ALA A 13 25.36 -25.11 39.63
N ALA A 14 24.99 -23.91 40.06
CA ALA A 14 23.75 -23.27 39.65
C ALA A 14 23.84 -22.88 38.18
N ILE A 15 23.18 -23.65 37.31
CA ILE A 15 22.96 -23.25 35.91
C ILE A 15 21.86 -22.16 35.94
N ALA A 16 22.28 -20.91 35.86
CA ALA A 16 21.37 -19.81 35.59
C ALA A 16 20.86 -19.94 34.14
N VAL A 17 19.66 -20.49 33.98
CA VAL A 17 18.91 -20.40 32.72
C VAL A 17 18.54 -18.95 32.56
N LEU A 18 19.28 -18.21 31.73
CA LEU A 18 18.82 -16.93 31.20
C LEU A 18 17.58 -17.23 30.34
N MET A 19 16.41 -17.03 30.92
CA MET A 19 15.20 -16.82 30.13
C MET A 19 15.44 -15.53 29.34
N THR A 20 15.83 -15.65 28.10
CA THR A 20 15.74 -14.55 27.15
C THR A 20 14.27 -14.21 27.03
N ALA A 21 13.83 -13.18 27.75
CA ALA A 21 12.58 -12.50 27.48
C ALA A 21 12.52 -12.25 25.97
N GLY A 22 11.42 -12.65 25.33
CA GLY A 22 11.20 -12.47 23.90
C GLY A 22 11.51 -11.03 23.54
N GLY A 23 12.67 -10.81 22.91
CA GLY A 23 13.15 -9.49 22.58
C GLY A 23 12.22 -8.86 21.58
N ALA A 24 11.64 -7.72 21.90
CA ALA A 24 11.14 -6.78 20.92
C ALA A 24 12.23 -6.65 19.85
N LEU A 25 11.90 -6.96 18.58
CA LEU A 25 12.86 -6.89 17.47
C LEU A 25 13.56 -5.54 17.50
N ALA A 26 14.88 -5.57 17.42
CA ALA A 26 15.77 -4.48 17.81
C ALA A 26 15.42 -3.17 17.12
N LYS A 27 15.24 -2.13 17.91
CA LYS A 27 15.20 -0.73 17.47
C LYS A 27 16.47 -0.42 16.69
N VAL A 28 16.39 0.46 15.71
CA VAL A 28 17.57 0.90 14.97
C VAL A 28 18.53 1.62 15.93
N PRO A 29 19.82 1.30 15.95
CA PRO A 29 20.82 2.01 16.74
C PRO A 29 20.85 3.51 16.42
N ALA A 30 21.21 4.34 17.40
CA ALA A 30 21.18 5.80 17.25
C ALA A 30 22.10 6.32 16.12
N ASP A 31 23.23 5.68 15.89
CA ASP A 31 24.15 5.98 14.78
C ASP A 31 23.52 5.71 13.42
N GLN A 32 22.77 4.63 13.28
CA GLN A 32 22.00 4.33 12.07
C GLN A 32 20.85 5.35 11.87
N ALA A 33 20.12 5.68 12.92
CA ALA A 33 19.06 6.71 12.86
C ALA A 33 19.62 8.11 12.50
N ALA A 34 20.87 8.40 12.89
CA ALA A 34 21.55 9.66 12.55
C ALA A 34 21.86 9.81 11.06
N ARG A 35 21.75 8.77 10.26
CA ARG A 35 21.89 8.80 8.79
C ARG A 35 20.68 9.44 8.08
N LEU A 36 19.50 9.43 8.73
CA LEU A 36 18.28 10.03 8.17
C LEU A 36 18.47 11.53 7.93
N GLY A 37 18.18 11.96 6.71
CA GLY A 37 18.41 13.33 6.23
C GLY A 37 19.84 13.62 5.78
N LYS A 38 20.76 12.64 5.84
CA LYS A 38 22.16 12.74 5.37
C LYS A 38 22.35 11.88 4.12
N ASP A 39 22.95 10.72 4.26
CA ASP A 39 23.14 9.73 3.19
C ASP A 39 21.86 8.89 2.92
N LEU A 40 20.96 8.85 3.88
CA LEU A 40 19.59 8.42 3.67
C LEU A 40 18.65 9.63 3.53
N THR A 41 17.57 9.46 2.78
CA THR A 41 16.47 10.44 2.77
C THR A 41 15.82 10.50 4.17
N PRO A 42 15.04 11.53 4.50
CA PRO A 42 14.30 11.54 5.77
C PRO A 42 13.36 10.33 5.94
N MET A 43 12.97 9.67 4.84
CA MET A 43 12.12 8.48 4.80
C MET A 43 12.93 7.16 4.84
N GLY A 44 14.27 7.25 4.93
CA GLY A 44 15.17 6.11 5.09
C GLY A 44 15.58 5.40 3.80
N SER A 45 15.28 5.97 2.65
CA SER A 45 15.75 5.48 1.36
C SER A 45 17.19 5.94 1.10
N GLU A 46 17.92 5.24 0.26
CA GLU A 46 19.25 5.69 -0.17
C GLU A 46 19.14 7.02 -0.93
N ARG A 47 19.84 8.06 -0.45
CA ARG A 47 19.78 9.39 -1.10
C ARG A 47 20.49 9.38 -2.45
N ALA A 48 21.64 8.73 -2.55
CA ALA A 48 22.42 8.67 -3.77
C ALA A 48 21.66 7.99 -4.92
N GLY A 49 21.96 8.36 -6.14
CA GLY A 49 21.49 7.68 -7.34
C GLY A 49 22.16 6.32 -7.54
N THR A 50 21.70 5.58 -8.56
CA THR A 50 22.39 4.36 -9.00
C THR A 50 23.65 4.70 -9.80
N PRO A 51 24.69 3.85 -9.77
CA PRO A 51 25.95 4.11 -10.49
C PRO A 51 25.76 4.24 -12.00
N ASP A 52 24.75 3.57 -12.58
CA ASP A 52 24.39 3.65 -14.00
C ASP A 52 23.52 4.86 -14.35
N GLY A 53 23.17 5.69 -13.35
CA GLY A 53 22.37 6.90 -13.54
C GLY A 53 20.88 6.64 -13.85
N MET A 54 20.41 5.40 -13.81
CA MET A 54 19.01 5.10 -14.07
C MET A 54 18.06 5.66 -13.02
N VAL A 55 18.45 5.63 -11.75
CA VAL A 55 17.74 6.26 -10.65
C VAL A 55 18.59 7.42 -10.16
N PRO A 56 18.11 8.68 -10.23
CA PRO A 56 18.87 9.84 -9.79
C PRO A 56 19.00 9.90 -8.26
N ALA A 57 19.89 10.76 -7.75
CA ALA A 57 19.88 11.13 -6.35
C ALA A 57 18.55 11.79 -5.98
N TRP A 58 18.09 11.57 -4.74
CA TRP A 58 16.91 12.28 -4.22
C TRP A 58 17.31 13.71 -3.84
N ASP A 59 16.60 14.69 -4.39
CA ASP A 59 16.88 16.14 -4.29
C ASP A 59 15.90 16.90 -3.38
N GLY A 60 15.03 16.20 -2.67
CA GLY A 60 13.99 16.78 -1.81
C GLY A 60 12.58 16.35 -2.20
N GLY A 61 12.41 15.82 -3.39
CA GLY A 61 11.11 15.41 -3.93
C GLY A 61 10.23 16.61 -4.29
N LEU A 62 8.92 16.38 -4.32
CA LEU A 62 7.94 17.36 -4.75
C LEU A 62 6.99 17.68 -3.60
N SER A 63 7.24 18.79 -2.88
CA SER A 63 6.49 19.21 -1.69
C SER A 63 5.55 20.39 -1.94
N ALA A 64 5.48 20.90 -3.18
CA ALA A 64 4.60 21.97 -3.61
C ALA A 64 4.37 21.87 -5.13
N PRO A 65 3.34 22.54 -5.67
CA PRO A 65 3.19 22.65 -7.12
C PRO A 65 4.44 23.29 -7.76
N PRO A 66 5.00 22.69 -8.82
CA PRO A 66 6.11 23.30 -9.54
C PRO A 66 5.76 24.68 -10.11
N ALA A 67 6.76 25.53 -10.32
CA ALA A 67 6.58 26.84 -10.94
C ALA A 67 5.85 26.70 -12.30
N GLY A 68 4.81 27.51 -12.52
CA GLY A 68 3.98 27.47 -13.73
C GLY A 68 2.81 26.48 -13.69
N ILE A 69 2.76 25.54 -12.75
CA ILE A 69 1.60 24.66 -12.56
C ILE A 69 0.58 25.38 -11.69
N LYS A 70 -0.56 25.71 -12.31
CA LYS A 70 -1.71 26.32 -11.61
C LYS A 70 -2.87 25.34 -11.63
N PHE A 71 -3.48 25.10 -10.48
CA PHE A 71 -4.70 24.32 -10.37
C PHE A 71 -5.45 24.70 -9.09
N ASN A 72 -6.74 24.47 -9.08
CA ASN A 72 -7.57 24.61 -7.90
C ASN A 72 -7.83 23.23 -7.28
N ALA A 73 -7.21 22.94 -6.15
CA ALA A 73 -7.33 21.65 -5.48
C ALA A 73 -8.77 21.25 -5.07
N LYS A 74 -9.74 22.18 -5.13
CA LYS A 74 -11.15 21.91 -4.87
C LYS A 74 -11.93 21.46 -6.10
N THR A 75 -11.45 21.77 -7.30
CA THR A 75 -12.19 21.53 -8.56
C THR A 75 -11.41 20.71 -9.56
N ASP A 76 -10.09 20.66 -9.46
CA ASP A 76 -9.24 20.09 -10.49
C ASP A 76 -8.49 18.86 -9.96
N ASN A 77 -8.41 17.82 -10.79
CA ASN A 77 -7.47 16.72 -10.53
C ASN A 77 -6.02 17.24 -10.63
N LEU A 78 -5.11 16.57 -9.93
CA LEU A 78 -3.68 16.93 -9.89
C LEU A 78 -3.09 16.99 -11.30
N PRO A 79 -2.61 18.16 -11.77
CA PRO A 79 -1.92 18.27 -13.05
C PRO A 79 -0.62 17.48 -13.06
N ASN A 80 -0.22 17.04 -14.26
CA ASN A 80 1.10 16.44 -14.47
C ASN A 80 2.19 17.51 -14.21
N PRO A 81 3.08 17.33 -13.23
CA PRO A 81 4.13 18.28 -12.92
C PRO A 81 5.29 18.24 -13.94
N PHE A 82 5.27 17.32 -14.90
CA PHE A 82 6.32 17.10 -15.89
C PHE A 82 5.76 17.03 -17.34
N PRO A 83 5.00 18.02 -17.79
CA PRO A 83 4.31 17.93 -19.10
C PRO A 83 5.27 17.89 -20.29
N GLY A 84 6.52 18.30 -20.11
CA GLY A 84 7.56 18.27 -21.15
C GLY A 84 8.36 16.97 -21.22
N ASP A 85 8.14 16.03 -20.30
CA ASP A 85 8.88 14.76 -20.31
C ASP A 85 8.47 13.89 -21.50
N GLN A 86 9.48 13.31 -22.18
CA GLN A 86 9.28 12.35 -23.24
C GLN A 86 9.73 10.96 -22.81
N ALA A 87 9.05 9.93 -23.28
CA ALA A 87 9.49 8.56 -23.06
C ALA A 87 10.88 8.35 -23.68
N LYS A 88 11.78 7.77 -22.91
CA LYS A 88 13.14 7.43 -23.36
C LYS A 88 13.11 6.27 -24.35
N PHE A 89 12.26 5.30 -24.08
CA PHE A 89 12.00 4.13 -24.94
C PHE A 89 10.66 3.50 -24.56
N THR A 90 10.23 2.55 -25.37
CA THR A 90 9.02 1.76 -25.11
C THR A 90 9.39 0.28 -25.07
N VAL A 91 9.05 -0.39 -23.99
CA VAL A 91 9.15 -1.85 -23.88
C VAL A 91 7.90 -2.46 -24.51
N THR A 92 8.11 -3.44 -25.38
CA THR A 92 7.08 -4.16 -26.14
C THR A 92 7.37 -5.67 -26.10
N PRO A 93 6.46 -6.54 -26.52
CA PRO A 93 6.75 -7.97 -26.64
C PRO A 93 8.00 -8.30 -27.44
N SER A 94 8.35 -7.51 -28.46
CA SER A 94 9.48 -7.77 -29.36
C SER A 94 10.85 -7.45 -28.75
N ASN A 95 10.93 -6.49 -27.82
CA ASN A 95 12.20 -6.05 -27.22
C ASN A 95 12.29 -6.29 -25.70
N MET A 96 11.29 -6.92 -25.07
CA MET A 96 11.27 -7.11 -23.62
C MET A 96 12.49 -7.88 -23.07
N GLY A 97 13.13 -8.71 -23.90
CA GLY A 97 14.33 -9.45 -23.52
C GLY A 97 15.51 -8.54 -23.16
N GLU A 98 15.64 -7.38 -23.80
CA GLU A 98 16.68 -6.39 -23.52
C GLU A 98 16.55 -5.77 -22.12
N TYR A 99 15.32 -5.78 -21.58
CA TYR A 99 14.96 -5.16 -20.30
C TYR A 99 14.61 -6.16 -19.21
N ASP A 100 14.90 -7.45 -19.41
CA ASP A 100 14.44 -8.56 -18.55
C ASP A 100 14.70 -8.32 -17.06
N LYS A 101 15.88 -7.83 -16.70
CA LYS A 101 16.25 -7.55 -15.31
C LYS A 101 15.43 -6.43 -14.64
N TYR A 102 14.83 -5.54 -15.43
CA TYR A 102 14.04 -4.41 -14.95
C TYR A 102 12.53 -4.68 -14.93
N LEU A 103 12.09 -5.79 -15.53
CA LEU A 103 10.69 -6.20 -15.56
C LEU A 103 10.36 -7.14 -14.39
N THR A 104 9.16 -7.03 -13.86
CA THR A 104 8.59 -8.04 -12.95
C THR A 104 8.11 -9.25 -13.76
N ASP A 105 7.94 -10.41 -13.15
CA ASP A 105 7.38 -11.57 -13.85
C ASP A 105 5.93 -11.31 -14.31
N GLY A 106 5.19 -10.51 -13.53
CA GLY A 106 3.87 -10.03 -13.90
C GLY A 106 3.88 -9.21 -15.19
N GLN A 107 4.77 -8.23 -15.31
CA GLN A 107 4.91 -7.39 -16.51
C GLN A 107 5.34 -8.23 -17.73
N LYS A 108 6.27 -9.17 -17.55
CA LYS A 108 6.65 -10.13 -18.60
C LYS A 108 5.45 -10.96 -19.06
N ALA A 109 4.62 -11.40 -18.14
CA ALA A 109 3.42 -12.18 -18.46
C ALA A 109 2.39 -11.35 -19.24
N LEU A 110 2.19 -10.07 -18.88
CA LEU A 110 1.31 -9.15 -19.61
C LEU A 110 1.84 -8.89 -21.03
N LEU A 111 3.13 -8.60 -21.18
CA LEU A 111 3.78 -8.41 -22.49
C LEU A 111 3.68 -9.66 -23.38
N LYS A 112 3.87 -10.87 -22.81
CA LYS A 112 3.74 -12.13 -23.54
C LYS A 112 2.30 -12.42 -23.95
N LYS A 113 1.34 -12.08 -23.10
CA LYS A 113 -0.08 -12.40 -23.31
C LYS A 113 -0.75 -11.47 -24.31
N TYR A 114 -0.42 -10.18 -24.27
CA TYR A 114 -1.10 -9.15 -25.03
C TYR A 114 -0.14 -8.45 -26.01
N GLY A 115 -0.27 -8.72 -27.30
CA GLY A 115 0.60 -8.15 -28.34
C GLY A 115 0.55 -6.62 -28.44
N THR A 116 -0.51 -5.99 -27.92
CA THR A 116 -0.69 -4.54 -27.86
C THR A 116 -0.22 -3.90 -26.56
N TYR A 117 0.12 -4.72 -25.55
CA TYR A 117 0.64 -4.21 -24.28
C TYR A 117 2.04 -3.62 -24.48
N LYS A 118 2.25 -2.45 -23.91
CA LYS A 118 3.53 -1.74 -23.98
C LYS A 118 3.76 -0.92 -22.72
N MET A 119 5.02 -0.62 -22.44
CA MET A 119 5.41 0.20 -21.30
C MET A 119 6.28 1.35 -21.80
N LYS A 120 5.77 2.59 -21.75
CA LYS A 120 6.54 3.80 -22.02
C LYS A 120 7.41 4.12 -20.82
N VAL A 121 8.71 4.02 -20.95
CA VAL A 121 9.67 4.25 -19.88
C VAL A 121 10.26 5.65 -20.00
N TYR A 122 10.10 6.41 -18.92
CA TYR A 122 10.58 7.79 -18.78
C TYR A 122 11.81 7.84 -17.87
N GLN A 123 12.45 8.99 -17.81
CA GLN A 123 13.45 9.25 -16.80
C GLN A 123 12.84 9.14 -15.40
N SER A 124 13.58 8.56 -14.48
CA SER A 124 13.16 8.49 -13.07
C SER A 124 13.10 9.90 -12.45
N ARG A 125 12.00 10.13 -11.71
CA ARG A 125 11.80 11.35 -10.92
C ARG A 125 11.36 10.95 -9.51
N ARG A 126 12.26 11.08 -8.56
CA ARG A 126 12.03 10.70 -7.15
C ARG A 126 11.23 11.80 -6.45
N THR A 127 9.93 11.86 -6.75
CA THR A 127 9.04 12.94 -6.33
C THR A 127 8.49 12.79 -4.91
N CYS A 128 8.76 11.66 -4.23
CA CYS A 128 8.24 11.43 -2.89
C CYS A 128 8.73 12.48 -1.89
N ALA A 129 7.81 13.19 -1.25
CA ALA A 129 8.04 14.15 -0.19
C ALA A 129 6.91 14.10 0.83
N LEU A 130 7.21 14.44 2.08
CA LEU A 130 6.27 14.52 3.19
C LEU A 130 6.39 15.91 3.86
N PRO A 131 5.41 16.34 4.68
CA PRO A 131 5.55 17.59 5.42
C PRO A 131 6.62 17.48 6.51
N GLU A 132 7.26 18.60 6.85
CA GLU A 132 8.39 18.67 7.80
C GLU A 132 8.08 18.00 9.15
N TYR A 133 6.87 18.18 9.68
CA TYR A 133 6.52 17.56 10.96
C TYR A 133 6.51 16.01 10.88
N ALA A 134 6.22 15.45 9.71
CA ALA A 134 6.29 14.00 9.50
C ALA A 134 7.74 13.52 9.48
N TYR A 135 8.67 14.28 8.90
CA TYR A 135 10.09 13.93 8.91
C TYR A 135 10.67 13.90 10.33
N ALA A 136 10.30 14.87 11.17
CA ALA A 136 10.72 14.87 12.57
C ALA A 136 10.19 13.64 13.33
N ALA A 137 8.94 13.28 13.08
CA ALA A 137 8.33 12.08 13.66
C ALA A 137 8.97 10.77 13.16
N ILE A 138 9.24 10.66 11.86
CA ILE A 138 9.93 9.50 11.26
C ILE A 138 11.31 9.30 11.89
N LYS A 139 12.05 10.38 12.12
CA LYS A 139 13.37 10.31 12.78
C LYS A 139 13.25 9.78 14.21
N ALA A 140 12.23 10.21 14.96
CA ALA A 140 11.95 9.68 16.30
C ALA A 140 11.48 8.23 16.27
N ASN A 141 10.63 7.86 15.31
CA ASN A 141 10.14 6.50 15.12
C ASN A 141 11.29 5.50 14.90
N ALA A 142 12.35 5.89 14.18
CA ALA A 142 13.49 5.01 13.89
C ALA A 142 14.09 4.36 15.15
N THR A 143 14.10 5.08 16.28
CA THR A 143 14.64 4.59 17.55
C THR A 143 13.56 4.15 18.54
N ASN A 144 12.30 4.52 18.34
CA ASN A 144 11.24 4.29 19.30
C ASN A 144 10.27 3.19 18.87
N ALA A 145 9.91 3.14 17.59
CA ALA A 145 8.94 2.17 17.08
C ALA A 145 9.42 0.72 17.26
N SER A 146 8.50 -0.16 17.56
CA SER A 146 8.77 -1.59 17.71
C SER A 146 7.63 -2.42 17.12
N LEU A 147 7.97 -3.57 16.53
CA LEU A 147 6.99 -4.59 16.15
C LEU A 147 6.52 -5.34 17.39
N SER A 148 5.26 -5.81 17.38
CA SER A 148 4.81 -6.87 18.27
C SER A 148 5.58 -8.17 18.01
N ALA A 149 5.59 -9.09 18.99
CA ALA A 149 6.36 -10.33 18.90
C ALA A 149 5.98 -11.21 17.69
N ASP A 150 4.73 -11.16 17.25
CA ASP A 150 4.22 -11.86 16.06
C ASP A 150 4.32 -11.04 14.77
N GLY A 151 4.72 -9.78 14.87
CA GLY A 151 4.91 -8.87 13.74
C GLY A 151 3.62 -8.24 13.19
N ASP A 152 2.43 -8.57 13.68
CA ASP A 152 1.15 -7.99 13.20
C ASP A 152 0.66 -6.81 14.06
N GLY A 153 1.59 -6.08 14.65
CA GLY A 153 1.31 -4.87 15.40
C GLY A 153 2.54 -4.01 15.58
N ILE A 154 2.32 -2.74 15.87
CA ILE A 154 3.38 -1.77 16.17
C ILE A 154 3.04 -0.98 17.44
N ALA A 155 4.09 -0.51 18.12
CA ALA A 155 4.00 0.33 19.30
C ALA A 155 5.03 1.46 19.24
N ASN A 156 4.84 2.48 20.07
CA ASN A 156 5.79 3.58 20.28
C ASN A 156 6.11 4.36 19.00
N PHE A 157 5.11 4.60 18.16
CA PHE A 157 5.27 5.38 16.93
C PHE A 157 4.29 6.57 16.90
N THR A 158 4.60 7.51 16.05
CA THR A 158 3.74 8.65 15.71
C THR A 158 3.60 8.75 14.19
N VAL A 159 3.10 9.87 13.67
CA VAL A 159 2.88 10.11 12.25
C VAL A 159 4.10 9.75 11.36
N GLY A 160 3.84 9.31 10.17
CA GLY A 160 4.85 8.97 9.17
C GLY A 160 5.17 7.48 9.15
N MET A 161 6.38 7.14 8.70
CA MET A 161 6.83 5.76 8.60
C MET A 161 7.32 5.25 9.97
N PRO A 162 6.77 4.16 10.51
CA PRO A 162 7.25 3.58 11.76
C PRO A 162 8.70 3.11 11.68
N PHE A 163 9.11 2.50 10.56
CA PHE A 163 10.43 1.88 10.36
C PHE A 163 11.11 2.47 9.12
N PRO A 164 11.66 3.69 9.17
CA PRO A 164 12.30 4.30 7.98
C PRO A 164 13.48 3.46 7.49
N ILE A 165 14.27 2.88 8.38
CA ILE A 165 15.33 1.93 8.07
C ILE A 165 14.78 0.53 8.29
N VAL A 166 14.55 -0.18 7.19
CA VAL A 166 13.85 -1.48 7.16
C VAL A 166 14.82 -2.62 7.34
N ASN A 167 14.59 -3.51 8.30
CA ASN A 167 15.38 -4.70 8.56
C ASN A 167 14.73 -6.01 8.11
N ASN A 168 13.41 -6.02 7.98
CA ASN A 168 12.65 -7.22 7.63
C ASN A 168 11.34 -6.89 6.89
N ALA A 169 10.69 -7.91 6.36
CA ALA A 169 9.47 -7.76 5.57
C ALA A 169 8.30 -7.19 6.38
N MET A 170 8.18 -7.54 7.66
CA MET A 170 7.07 -7.08 8.51
C MET A 170 7.15 -5.58 8.76
N GLU A 171 8.35 -5.04 9.05
CA GLU A 171 8.58 -3.59 9.16
C GLU A 171 8.16 -2.85 7.90
N LEU A 172 8.46 -3.40 6.73
CA LEU A 172 8.10 -2.79 5.45
C LEU A 172 6.58 -2.81 5.23
N ILE A 173 5.89 -3.91 5.55
CA ILE A 173 4.43 -3.98 5.45
C ILE A 173 3.77 -3.02 6.46
N MET A 174 4.32 -2.86 7.65
CA MET A 174 3.82 -1.87 8.61
C MET A 174 4.03 -0.45 8.12
N ASN A 175 5.14 -0.12 7.47
CA ASN A 175 5.32 1.17 6.81
C ASN A 175 4.23 1.43 5.76
N LYS A 176 3.89 0.42 4.95
CA LYS A 176 2.79 0.52 3.97
C LYS A 176 1.45 0.73 4.66
N ARG A 177 1.14 -0.04 5.71
CA ARG A 177 -0.13 0.04 6.45
C ARG A 177 -0.33 1.41 7.10
N PHE A 178 0.74 2.00 7.65
CA PHE A 178 0.75 3.29 8.34
C PHE A 178 1.44 4.40 7.56
N SER A 179 1.48 4.30 6.22
CA SER A 179 2.02 5.36 5.36
C SER A 179 1.24 6.67 5.55
N TYR A 180 1.96 7.79 5.53
CA TYR A 180 1.34 9.10 5.61
C TYR A 180 0.53 9.39 4.34
N ARG A 181 -0.75 9.72 4.50
CA ARG A 181 -1.69 10.03 3.40
C ARG A 181 -2.56 11.26 3.70
N GLY A 182 -2.05 12.19 4.53
CA GLY A 182 -2.85 13.24 5.14
C GLY A 182 -3.57 12.73 6.39
N TYR A 183 -4.32 13.63 7.05
CA TYR A 183 -5.07 13.29 8.26
C TYR A 183 -6.49 12.81 7.96
N LYS A 184 -7.18 13.52 7.06
CA LYS A 184 -8.56 13.22 6.65
C LYS A 184 -8.70 13.37 5.17
N PHE A 185 -9.57 12.57 4.57
CA PHE A 185 -10.00 12.84 3.20
C PHE A 185 -11.46 12.40 2.94
N THR A 186 -12.06 13.01 1.93
CA THR A 186 -13.20 12.48 1.20
C THR A 186 -12.87 12.38 -0.27
N ARG A 187 -13.38 11.35 -0.95
CA ARG A 187 -13.23 11.20 -2.39
C ARG A 187 -14.40 10.45 -3.00
N GLN A 188 -14.63 10.69 -4.28
CA GLN A 188 -15.43 9.82 -5.13
C GLN A 188 -14.50 9.03 -6.04
N LEU A 189 -14.94 7.83 -6.41
CA LEU A 189 -14.20 6.93 -7.28
C LEU A 189 -15.14 6.04 -8.08
N ALA A 190 -14.64 5.54 -9.20
CA ALA A 190 -15.31 4.53 -10.00
C ALA A 190 -14.51 3.22 -10.02
N VAL A 191 -15.26 2.11 -10.11
CA VAL A 191 -14.71 0.75 -10.27
C VAL A 191 -15.30 0.17 -11.55
N ALA A 192 -14.46 -0.43 -12.38
CA ALA A 192 -14.84 -1.08 -13.62
C ALA A 192 -14.31 -2.52 -13.68
N PRO A 193 -15.15 -3.55 -13.42
CA PRO A 193 -14.84 -4.93 -13.82
C PRO A 193 -14.98 -5.05 -15.34
N VAL A 194 -13.87 -5.22 -16.05
CA VAL A 194 -13.81 -5.21 -17.51
C VAL A 194 -13.77 -6.64 -18.04
N GLN A 195 -14.69 -6.97 -18.95
CA GLN A 195 -14.71 -8.26 -19.61
C GLN A 195 -13.60 -8.36 -20.68
N SER A 196 -13.27 -9.56 -21.11
CA SER A 196 -12.23 -9.79 -22.13
C SER A 196 -12.52 -9.10 -23.46
N ASN A 197 -13.80 -8.88 -23.79
CA ASN A 197 -14.23 -8.12 -24.99
C ASN A 197 -14.23 -6.59 -24.78
N GLY A 198 -13.83 -6.10 -23.59
CA GLY A 198 -13.80 -4.69 -23.26
C GLY A 198 -15.10 -4.11 -22.71
N SER A 199 -16.18 -4.88 -22.61
CA SER A 199 -17.42 -4.40 -21.99
C SER A 199 -17.25 -4.24 -20.48
N TYR A 200 -17.84 -3.18 -19.91
CA TYR A 200 -17.81 -2.90 -18.47
C TYR A 200 -19.01 -2.12 -18.01
N GLY A 201 -19.30 -2.19 -16.74
CA GLY A 201 -20.24 -1.32 -16.06
C GLY A 201 -19.50 -0.53 -14.96
N LEU A 202 -19.84 0.75 -14.81
CA LEU A 202 -19.25 1.57 -13.75
C LEU A 202 -20.01 1.40 -12.44
N ILE A 203 -19.25 1.17 -11.37
CA ILE A 203 -19.75 1.22 -9.99
C ILE A 203 -19.08 2.42 -9.35
N ARG A 204 -19.87 3.41 -8.88
CA ARG A 204 -19.31 4.58 -8.19
C ARG A 204 -19.50 4.46 -6.69
N ALA A 205 -18.50 4.90 -5.97
CA ALA A 205 -18.51 4.94 -4.52
C ALA A 205 -17.97 6.27 -4.01
N GLN A 206 -18.38 6.62 -2.81
CA GLN A 206 -17.80 7.70 -2.01
C GLN A 206 -17.11 7.11 -0.81
N ASP A 207 -15.84 7.45 -0.65
CA ASP A 207 -15.00 7.03 0.48
C ASP A 207 -14.72 8.23 1.38
N GLU A 208 -14.62 7.94 2.68
CA GLU A 208 -14.13 8.90 3.68
C GLU A 208 -13.23 8.20 4.68
N ALA A 209 -12.17 8.88 5.11
CA ALA A 209 -11.22 8.32 6.05
C ALA A 209 -10.69 9.35 7.04
N ILE A 210 -10.41 8.87 8.25
CA ILE A 210 -9.62 9.57 9.27
C ILE A 210 -8.41 8.69 9.61
N PHE A 211 -7.22 9.10 9.19
CA PHE A 211 -5.96 8.48 9.58
C PHE A 211 -5.54 9.02 10.94
N ARG A 212 -6.04 8.42 12.01
CA ARG A 212 -5.84 8.91 13.39
C ARG A 212 -4.36 9.02 13.75
N TYR A 213 -3.53 8.08 13.26
CA TYR A 213 -2.08 8.12 13.43
C TYR A 213 -1.40 9.29 12.72
N ALA A 214 -2.05 9.90 11.71
CA ALA A 214 -1.51 11.04 10.97
C ALA A 214 -1.93 12.41 11.55
N ASN A 215 -2.71 12.42 12.63
CA ASN A 215 -3.09 13.64 13.32
C ASN A 215 -1.87 14.27 14.02
N PRO A 216 -1.47 15.51 13.70
CA PRO A 216 -0.33 16.18 14.32
C PRO A 216 -0.46 16.36 15.86
N ALA A 217 -1.69 16.31 16.39
CA ALA A 217 -1.95 16.39 17.82
C ALA A 217 -1.60 15.09 18.59
N VAL A 218 -1.52 13.96 17.89
CA VAL A 218 -1.16 12.67 18.50
C VAL A 218 0.34 12.63 18.74
N LYS A 219 0.73 12.45 20.00
CA LYS A 219 2.13 12.42 20.44
C LYS A 219 2.62 11.02 20.81
N SER A 220 1.70 10.06 20.96
CA SER A 220 1.99 8.65 21.23
C SER A 220 0.92 7.77 20.61
N SER A 221 1.31 6.60 20.10
CA SER A 221 0.39 5.57 19.58
C SER A 221 -0.62 5.11 20.65
N ASP A 222 -0.31 5.22 21.95
CA ASP A 222 -1.21 4.84 23.03
C ASP A 222 -2.50 5.68 23.07
N GLN A 223 -2.42 6.94 22.61
CA GLN A 223 -3.59 7.83 22.50
C GLN A 223 -4.62 7.35 21.46
N LEU A 224 -4.24 6.40 20.61
CA LEU A 224 -5.08 5.88 19.52
C LEU A 224 -6.00 4.73 19.97
N ASN A 225 -5.83 4.20 21.18
CA ASN A 225 -6.63 3.08 21.71
C ASN A 225 -6.72 1.92 20.70
N ASN A 226 -5.58 1.53 20.13
CA ASN A 226 -5.43 0.47 19.14
C ASN A 226 -6.19 0.68 17.81
N ILE A 227 -6.71 1.86 17.50
CA ILE A 227 -7.39 2.16 16.22
C ILE A 227 -6.63 3.25 15.49
N GLY A 228 -5.95 2.87 14.39
CA GLY A 228 -5.14 3.77 13.58
C GLY A 228 -5.91 4.48 12.48
N LEU A 229 -6.92 3.81 11.89
CA LEU A 229 -7.70 4.32 10.76
C LEU A 229 -9.19 4.04 10.97
N LEU A 230 -10.00 5.03 10.66
CA LEU A 230 -11.45 4.92 10.50
C LEU A 230 -11.78 5.15 9.02
N TYR A 231 -12.53 4.23 8.41
CA TYR A 231 -12.83 4.28 6.97
C TYR A 231 -14.28 3.89 6.71
N ILE A 232 -14.94 4.65 5.82
CA ILE A 232 -16.26 4.32 5.29
C ILE A 232 -16.18 4.34 3.77
N ALA A 233 -16.80 3.34 3.11
CA ALA A 233 -17.10 3.34 1.69
C ALA A 233 -18.60 3.17 1.48
N ASN A 234 -19.21 4.10 0.75
CA ASN A 234 -20.61 4.08 0.38
C ASN A 234 -20.75 3.95 -1.14
N THR A 235 -21.38 2.89 -1.62
CA THR A 235 -21.70 2.72 -3.04
C THR A 235 -22.84 3.63 -3.41
N ILE A 236 -22.65 4.51 -4.41
CA ILE A 236 -23.63 5.50 -4.84
C ILE A 236 -24.29 5.19 -6.19
N SER A 237 -23.68 4.33 -7.00
CA SER A 237 -24.19 3.94 -8.32
C SER A 237 -23.64 2.54 -8.69
N PRO A 238 -24.33 1.74 -9.51
CA PRO A 238 -25.71 1.91 -10.01
C PRO A 238 -26.78 1.69 -8.93
N ALA A 239 -28.04 2.06 -9.23
CA ALA A 239 -29.15 2.00 -8.26
C ALA A 239 -29.29 0.66 -7.53
N ARG A 240 -29.05 -0.48 -8.21
CA ARG A 240 -29.09 -1.83 -7.61
C ARG A 240 -28.06 -2.06 -6.50
N LEU A 241 -26.98 -1.28 -6.45
CA LEU A 241 -25.88 -1.38 -5.47
C LEU A 241 -25.85 -0.17 -4.53
N ALA A 242 -26.54 0.91 -4.88
CA ALA A 242 -26.51 2.14 -4.11
C ALA A 242 -26.99 1.92 -2.68
N GLY A 243 -26.31 2.57 -1.73
CA GLY A 243 -26.59 2.47 -0.30
C GLY A 243 -25.94 1.28 0.39
N ASN A 244 -25.16 0.42 -0.31
CA ASN A 244 -24.29 -0.53 0.36
C ASN A 244 -23.11 0.22 0.99
N VAL A 245 -22.95 0.09 2.32
CA VAL A 245 -21.92 0.79 3.08
C VAL A 245 -21.02 -0.21 3.78
N ILE A 246 -19.72 0.05 3.76
CA ILE A 246 -18.72 -0.66 4.56
C ILE A 246 -18.09 0.34 5.54
N LEU A 247 -18.00 -0.06 6.80
CA LEU A 247 -17.24 0.63 7.85
C LEU A 247 -16.08 -0.25 8.28
N VAL A 248 -14.89 0.33 8.39
CA VAL A 248 -13.69 -0.34 8.88
C VAL A 248 -13.03 0.48 9.99
N HIS A 249 -12.70 -0.19 11.09
CA HIS A 249 -11.75 0.29 12.08
C HIS A 249 -10.49 -0.56 11.96
N GLU A 250 -9.41 0.06 11.49
CA GLU A 250 -8.12 -0.62 11.31
C GLU A 250 -7.34 -0.60 12.61
N SER A 251 -6.96 -1.77 13.07
CA SER A 251 -6.18 -1.92 14.29
C SER A 251 -4.70 -1.57 14.07
N ILE A 252 -4.06 -0.99 15.08
CA ILE A 252 -2.61 -0.78 15.13
C ILE A 252 -1.89 -2.10 15.44
N ASN A 253 -2.46 -2.88 16.35
CA ASN A 253 -1.98 -4.19 16.75
C ASN A 253 -3.13 -5.19 16.61
N ALA A 254 -3.11 -5.98 15.54
CA ALA A 254 -4.15 -6.95 15.24
C ALA A 254 -4.14 -8.15 16.19
N SER A 255 -3.01 -8.42 16.87
CA SER A 255 -2.90 -9.49 17.88
C SER A 255 -3.64 -9.14 19.17
N VAL A 256 -3.71 -7.84 19.52
CA VAL A 256 -4.49 -7.37 20.68
C VAL A 256 -5.97 -7.33 20.31
N GLU A 257 -6.30 -6.75 19.18
CA GLU A 257 -7.65 -6.70 18.66
C GLU A 257 -7.60 -6.65 17.13
N PRO A 258 -8.15 -7.65 16.41
CA PRO A 258 -8.14 -7.66 14.96
C PRO A 258 -9.00 -6.54 14.37
N ARG A 259 -8.77 -6.22 13.09
CA ARG A 259 -9.60 -5.28 12.31
C ARG A 259 -11.08 -5.52 12.57
N LYS A 260 -11.82 -4.45 12.84
CA LYS A 260 -13.28 -4.48 12.95
C LYS A 260 -13.90 -3.95 11.66
N ALA A 261 -14.84 -4.68 11.10
CA ALA A 261 -15.57 -4.23 9.94
C ALA A 261 -17.07 -4.54 10.06
N TRP A 262 -17.86 -3.68 9.44
CA TRP A 262 -19.32 -3.82 9.35
C TRP A 262 -19.77 -3.50 7.94
N SER A 263 -20.82 -4.17 7.50
CA SER A 263 -21.49 -3.87 6.25
C SER A 263 -22.96 -3.56 6.51
N TYR A 264 -23.48 -2.55 5.84
CA TYR A 264 -24.90 -2.26 5.74
C TYR A 264 -25.36 -2.57 4.31
N SER A 265 -26.53 -3.20 4.20
CA SER A 265 -27.18 -3.44 2.90
C SER A 265 -28.62 -2.90 2.94
N PRO A 266 -29.01 -2.01 2.00
CA PRO A 266 -30.36 -1.45 1.95
C PRO A 266 -31.42 -2.52 1.68
N GLY A 267 -31.09 -3.60 0.95
CA GLY A 267 -32.00 -4.70 0.70
C GLY A 267 -32.47 -5.45 1.94
N THR A 268 -31.57 -5.60 2.94
CA THR A 268 -31.89 -6.23 4.22
C THR A 268 -32.15 -5.22 5.34
N ARG A 269 -31.77 -3.96 5.14
CA ARG A 269 -31.80 -2.87 6.14
C ARG A 269 -31.09 -3.20 7.44
N ARG A 270 -30.03 -4.03 7.36
CA ARG A 270 -29.29 -4.52 8.54
C ARG A 270 -27.82 -4.20 8.42
N VAL A 271 -27.23 -3.80 9.56
CA VAL A 271 -25.79 -3.76 9.76
C VAL A 271 -25.35 -5.13 10.25
N ARG A 272 -24.28 -5.68 9.66
CA ARG A 272 -23.69 -6.96 10.02
C ARG A 272 -22.19 -6.81 10.22
N ARG A 273 -21.62 -7.56 11.15
CA ARG A 273 -20.16 -7.73 11.23
C ARG A 273 -19.66 -8.42 9.96
N ALA A 274 -18.47 -8.00 9.51
CA ALA A 274 -17.78 -8.56 8.34
C ALA A 274 -16.35 -9.00 8.76
N PRO A 275 -16.20 -10.06 9.59
CA PRO A 275 -14.92 -10.43 10.20
C PRO A 275 -13.88 -10.87 9.17
N ASP A 276 -14.30 -11.43 8.02
CA ASP A 276 -13.41 -12.01 7.03
C ASP A 276 -12.87 -11.00 6.00
N ILE A 277 -13.15 -9.71 6.18
CA ILE A 277 -12.68 -8.64 5.28
C ILE A 277 -11.14 -8.46 5.30
N ALA A 278 -10.45 -9.11 6.21
CA ALA A 278 -8.99 -9.10 6.29
C ALA A 278 -8.32 -10.19 5.43
N TYR A 279 -9.09 -11.01 4.72
CA TYR A 279 -8.61 -12.19 4.01
C TYR A 279 -9.11 -12.25 2.56
N ASP A 280 -9.29 -13.46 2.03
CA ASP A 280 -9.55 -13.75 0.62
C ASP A 280 -11.04 -13.75 0.21
N ASN A 281 -11.92 -13.20 1.02
CA ASN A 281 -13.29 -12.92 0.57
C ASN A 281 -13.25 -12.03 -0.67
N PRO A 282 -14.23 -12.19 -1.60
CA PRO A 282 -14.34 -11.27 -2.73
C PRO A 282 -14.35 -9.81 -2.27
N GLY A 283 -13.53 -8.98 -2.91
CA GLY A 283 -13.50 -7.56 -2.65
C GLY A 283 -14.84 -6.90 -3.00
N ASN A 284 -15.21 -5.86 -2.26
CA ASN A 284 -16.44 -5.13 -2.52
C ASN A 284 -16.40 -4.48 -3.91
N ASN A 285 -17.49 -4.62 -4.68
CA ASN A 285 -17.64 -4.06 -6.02
C ASN A 285 -16.64 -4.57 -7.08
N THR A 286 -15.95 -5.70 -6.86
CA THR A 286 -14.86 -6.18 -7.73
C THR A 286 -15.26 -7.32 -8.66
N ASP A 287 -16.50 -7.77 -8.64
CA ASP A 287 -16.96 -8.95 -9.41
C ASP A 287 -16.07 -10.19 -9.19
N ALA A 288 -15.62 -10.40 -7.94
CA ALA A 288 -14.71 -11.45 -7.49
C ALA A 288 -13.31 -11.43 -8.18
N MET A 289 -12.97 -10.39 -8.91
CA MET A 289 -11.66 -10.25 -9.56
C MET A 289 -10.56 -9.83 -8.61
N SER A 290 -10.89 -9.35 -7.41
CA SER A 290 -9.95 -9.06 -6.34
C SER A 290 -10.44 -9.64 -5.03
N THR A 291 -9.52 -9.86 -4.09
CA THR A 291 -9.84 -10.27 -2.72
C THR A 291 -9.87 -9.04 -1.80
N ALA A 292 -10.58 -9.14 -0.68
CA ALA A 292 -10.72 -8.05 0.28
C ALA A 292 -9.37 -7.57 0.87
N ASP A 293 -8.39 -8.46 0.93
CA ASP A 293 -7.03 -8.18 1.41
C ASP A 293 -6.07 -7.67 0.32
N ALA A 294 -6.49 -7.60 -0.95
CA ALA A 294 -5.65 -7.19 -2.07
C ALA A 294 -5.77 -5.70 -2.41
N PHE A 295 -6.69 -4.95 -1.78
CA PHE A 295 -6.79 -3.51 -2.03
C PHE A 295 -5.50 -2.78 -1.70
N ASP A 296 -5.19 -1.77 -2.50
CA ASP A 296 -4.01 -0.91 -2.34
C ASP A 296 -2.70 -1.74 -2.34
N GLY A 297 -2.64 -2.73 -3.22
CA GLY A 297 -1.56 -3.69 -3.38
C GLY A 297 -1.54 -4.82 -2.36
N PHE A 298 -1.81 -4.53 -1.10
CA PHE A 298 -2.05 -5.47 -0.01
C PHE A 298 -2.59 -4.73 1.22
N ASN A 299 -3.66 -5.22 1.81
CA ASN A 299 -4.28 -4.66 3.01
C ASN A 299 -4.89 -5.76 3.91
N GLY A 300 -4.23 -6.90 4.04
CA GLY A 300 -4.73 -8.05 4.77
C GLY A 300 -4.08 -8.28 6.13
N ALA A 301 -4.57 -9.27 6.86
CA ALA A 301 -3.90 -9.84 8.03
C ALA A 301 -2.62 -10.58 7.63
N LEU A 302 -1.63 -10.57 8.51
CA LEU A 302 -0.29 -11.10 8.21
C LEU A 302 -0.10 -12.55 8.66
N ASP A 303 -1.02 -13.06 9.45
CA ASP A 303 -0.94 -14.33 10.18
C ASP A 303 -0.85 -15.57 9.28
N ARG A 304 -1.49 -15.54 8.09
CA ARG A 304 -1.56 -16.71 7.18
C ARG A 304 -0.29 -16.94 6.37
N TYR A 305 0.62 -15.98 6.29
CA TYR A 305 1.80 -16.04 5.44
C TYR A 305 3.10 -16.00 6.21
N THR A 306 4.12 -16.63 5.65
CA THR A 306 5.52 -16.39 6.00
C THR A 306 6.04 -15.30 5.07
N TRP A 307 6.62 -14.25 5.64
CA TRP A 307 7.06 -13.04 4.96
C TRP A 307 8.57 -13.00 4.85
N THR A 308 9.08 -12.74 3.65
CA THR A 308 10.52 -12.67 3.38
C THR A 308 10.85 -11.39 2.63
N LEU A 309 11.76 -10.59 3.17
CA LEU A 309 12.37 -9.48 2.45
C LEU A 309 13.47 -10.05 1.55
N LYS A 310 13.34 -9.81 0.24
CA LYS A 310 14.34 -10.18 -0.76
C LYS A 310 15.31 -9.04 -0.99
N GLU A 311 16.35 -9.30 -1.80
CA GLU A 311 17.27 -8.27 -2.25
C GLU A 311 16.53 -7.13 -2.97
N ARG A 312 16.97 -5.91 -2.70
CA ARG A 312 16.46 -4.70 -3.34
C ARG A 312 16.87 -4.68 -4.82
N GLN A 313 15.96 -4.26 -5.69
CA GLN A 313 16.15 -4.28 -7.14
C GLN A 313 15.80 -2.93 -7.76
N VAL A 314 16.25 -2.68 -8.99
CA VAL A 314 15.72 -1.62 -9.84
C VAL A 314 14.68 -2.25 -10.78
N LYS A 315 13.46 -1.69 -10.77
CA LYS A 315 12.36 -2.13 -11.63
C LYS A 315 11.71 -0.94 -12.34
N PHE A 316 11.13 -1.18 -13.49
CA PHE A 316 10.23 -0.21 -14.13
C PHE A 316 8.88 -0.29 -13.44
N ILE A 317 8.57 0.72 -12.63
CA ILE A 317 7.29 0.80 -11.91
C ILE A 317 6.45 1.93 -12.47
N ALA A 318 5.12 1.78 -12.41
CA ALA A 318 4.20 2.83 -12.81
C ALA A 318 4.24 3.97 -11.77
N TYR A 319 4.87 5.09 -12.14
CA TYR A 319 5.17 6.19 -11.22
C TYR A 319 4.98 7.54 -11.91
N ASN A 320 4.54 8.57 -11.15
CA ASN A 320 4.17 9.88 -11.70
C ASN A 320 3.12 9.79 -12.82
N ALA A 321 2.16 8.87 -12.67
CA ALA A 321 1.18 8.50 -13.69
C ALA A 321 -0.02 9.48 -13.71
N TYR A 322 0.24 10.79 -13.70
CA TYR A 322 -0.79 11.84 -13.59
C TYR A 322 -1.75 11.87 -14.76
N ASP A 323 -1.31 11.51 -15.98
CA ASP A 323 -2.14 11.56 -17.17
C ASP A 323 -3.36 10.64 -17.09
N ILE A 324 -3.28 9.59 -16.27
CA ILE A 324 -4.43 8.73 -15.93
C ILE A 324 -5.56 9.54 -15.28
N LEU A 325 -5.23 10.54 -14.45
CA LEU A 325 -6.22 11.37 -13.74
C LEU A 325 -6.96 12.35 -14.67
N HIS A 326 -6.53 12.45 -15.93
CA HIS A 326 -7.11 13.36 -16.94
C HIS A 326 -7.66 12.61 -18.15
N THR A 327 -7.56 11.27 -18.15
CA THR A 327 -8.04 10.43 -19.26
C THR A 327 -9.44 9.94 -18.98
N LYS A 328 -10.40 10.28 -19.83
CA LYS A 328 -11.78 9.82 -19.71
C LYS A 328 -11.87 8.30 -19.63
N TYR A 329 -12.83 7.78 -18.91
CA TYR A 329 -12.97 6.32 -18.72
C TYR A 329 -13.12 5.58 -20.06
N ALA A 330 -13.87 6.13 -21.00
CA ALA A 330 -14.04 5.54 -22.33
C ALA A 330 -12.73 5.47 -23.16
N ASP A 331 -11.78 6.38 -22.89
CA ASP A 331 -10.48 6.40 -23.56
C ASP A 331 -9.43 5.55 -22.82
N TYR A 332 -9.65 5.33 -21.52
CA TYR A 332 -8.74 4.55 -20.69
C TYR A 332 -9.07 3.05 -20.70
N VAL A 333 -10.35 2.70 -20.55
CA VAL A 333 -10.81 1.30 -20.51
C VAL A 333 -10.89 0.75 -21.95
N ARG A 334 -10.14 -0.32 -22.21
CA ARG A 334 -10.06 -0.97 -23.53
C ARG A 334 -10.17 -2.49 -23.39
N PRO A 335 -10.44 -3.24 -24.46
CA PRO A 335 -10.34 -4.70 -24.43
C PRO A 335 -8.96 -5.17 -23.98
N SER A 336 -8.90 -6.26 -23.21
CA SER A 336 -7.69 -6.95 -22.78
C SER A 336 -6.84 -6.22 -21.71
N HIS A 337 -6.61 -4.92 -21.86
CA HIS A 337 -5.85 -4.09 -20.91
C HIS A 337 -6.17 -2.59 -21.10
N PRO A 338 -5.95 -1.76 -20.08
CA PRO A 338 -6.14 -0.31 -20.20
C PRO A 338 -5.21 0.31 -21.25
N ASN A 339 -5.55 1.52 -21.65
CA ASN A 339 -4.74 2.33 -22.55
C ASN A 339 -3.34 2.58 -21.96
N GLN A 340 -2.33 1.91 -22.52
CA GLN A 340 -0.93 2.03 -22.08
C GLN A 340 -0.26 3.33 -22.55
N ASP A 341 -0.90 4.11 -23.43
CA ASP A 341 -0.33 5.37 -23.93
C ASP A 341 -0.30 6.46 -22.86
N VAL A 342 -1.15 6.37 -21.86
CA VAL A 342 -1.24 7.33 -20.76
C VAL A 342 -0.59 6.82 -19.47
N ASN A 343 -0.08 5.58 -19.48
CA ASN A 343 0.73 5.06 -18.38
C ASN A 343 2.16 5.58 -18.50
N ARG A 344 2.77 5.85 -17.36
CA ARG A 344 4.15 6.27 -17.22
C ARG A 344 4.88 5.27 -16.34
N TYR A 345 5.94 4.67 -16.85
CA TYR A 345 6.84 3.79 -16.11
C TYR A 345 8.18 4.49 -15.91
N GLU A 346 8.76 4.32 -14.74
CA GLU A 346 10.06 4.87 -14.39
C GLU A 346 10.93 3.81 -13.71
N PRO A 347 12.26 3.81 -13.93
CA PRO A 347 13.16 2.98 -13.15
C PRO A 347 13.23 3.50 -11.70
N HIS A 348 12.87 2.66 -10.74
CA HIS A 348 12.99 2.94 -9.31
C HIS A 348 13.63 1.78 -8.57
N ARG A 349 14.33 2.07 -7.47
CA ARG A 349 14.69 1.03 -6.51
C ARG A 349 13.42 0.59 -5.78
N VAL A 350 13.25 -0.72 -5.72
CA VAL A 350 12.11 -1.34 -5.03
C VAL A 350 12.58 -2.37 -4.02
N HIS A 351 11.92 -2.40 -2.89
CA HIS A 351 11.98 -3.54 -1.99
C HIS A 351 11.10 -4.65 -2.56
N VAL A 352 11.60 -5.89 -2.52
CA VAL A 352 10.84 -7.05 -2.97
C VAL A 352 10.46 -7.89 -1.75
N VAL A 353 9.17 -8.10 -1.55
CA VAL A 353 8.63 -8.90 -0.45
C VAL A 353 7.92 -10.13 -1.01
N GLU A 354 8.32 -11.31 -0.55
CA GLU A 354 7.62 -12.55 -0.85
C GLU A 354 6.80 -13.00 0.35
N ALA A 355 5.54 -13.34 0.11
CA ALA A 355 4.65 -13.97 1.07
C ALA A 355 4.29 -15.37 0.59
N LYS A 356 4.58 -16.39 1.41
CA LYS A 356 4.21 -17.79 1.15
C LYS A 356 3.22 -18.25 2.18
N LEU A 357 2.13 -18.87 1.73
CA LEU A 357 1.09 -19.39 2.59
C LEU A 357 1.67 -20.44 3.54
N LYS A 358 1.37 -20.31 4.84
CA LYS A 358 1.81 -21.24 5.87
C LYS A 358 1.06 -22.57 5.73
N ALA A 359 1.74 -23.68 6.03
CA ALA A 359 1.10 -24.99 6.11
C ALA A 359 -0.09 -24.98 7.08
N GLY A 360 -1.18 -25.60 6.70
CA GLY A 360 -2.41 -25.65 7.51
C GLY A 360 -3.30 -24.41 7.43
N THR A 361 -2.89 -23.35 6.74
CA THR A 361 -3.72 -22.17 6.48
C THR A 361 -4.33 -22.24 5.08
N ARG A 362 -5.37 -21.42 4.83
CA ARG A 362 -6.07 -21.37 3.53
C ARG A 362 -6.14 -19.96 3.00
N HIS A 363 -5.88 -19.81 1.72
CA HIS A 363 -6.07 -18.60 0.95
C HIS A 363 -6.09 -18.94 -0.54
N VAL A 364 -6.83 -18.17 -1.37
CA VAL A 364 -6.85 -18.38 -2.82
C VAL A 364 -5.49 -18.13 -3.48
N TYR A 365 -4.64 -17.31 -2.87
CA TYR A 365 -3.26 -17.08 -3.32
C TYR A 365 -2.28 -17.81 -2.41
N ALA A 366 -1.60 -18.81 -2.96
CA ALA A 366 -0.58 -19.57 -2.21
C ALA A 366 0.73 -18.78 -2.05
N ARG A 367 1.00 -17.86 -2.97
CA ARG A 367 2.19 -17.00 -2.94
C ARG A 367 1.87 -15.61 -3.49
N ARG A 368 2.52 -14.59 -2.91
CA ARG A 368 2.52 -13.21 -3.42
C ARG A 368 3.96 -12.72 -3.53
N VAL A 369 4.26 -11.95 -4.56
CA VAL A 369 5.50 -11.18 -4.66
C VAL A 369 5.12 -9.73 -4.86
N MET A 370 5.54 -8.88 -3.93
CA MET A 370 5.22 -7.45 -3.95
C MET A 370 6.47 -6.63 -4.22
N TYR A 371 6.34 -5.68 -5.12
CA TYR A 371 7.36 -4.69 -5.45
C TYR A 371 6.93 -3.36 -4.84
N MET A 372 7.70 -2.89 -3.88
CA MET A 372 7.37 -1.71 -3.08
C MET A 372 8.38 -0.61 -3.35
N ASP A 373 7.90 0.56 -3.75
CA ASP A 373 8.76 1.71 -3.99
C ASP A 373 9.63 2.03 -2.77
N GLU A 374 10.92 2.28 -3.00
CA GLU A 374 11.87 2.54 -1.90
C GLU A 374 11.56 3.83 -1.16
N ASP A 375 11.10 4.88 -1.84
CA ASP A 375 10.85 6.17 -1.24
C ASP A 375 9.53 6.21 -0.47
N ALA A 376 8.44 5.82 -1.11
CA ALA A 376 7.10 5.85 -0.51
C ALA A 376 6.80 4.65 0.40
N LYS A 377 7.55 3.55 0.27
CA LYS A 377 7.34 2.26 0.96
C LYS A 377 5.90 1.73 0.81
N VAL A 378 5.31 1.97 -0.37
CA VAL A 378 4.00 1.45 -0.75
C VAL A 378 4.12 0.43 -1.87
N VAL A 379 3.14 -0.45 -1.99
CA VAL A 379 3.12 -1.46 -3.04
C VAL A 379 2.79 -0.79 -4.38
N ASN A 380 3.64 -1.03 -5.38
CA ASN A 380 3.42 -0.59 -6.75
C ASN A 380 2.93 -1.72 -7.66
N ALA A 381 3.45 -2.93 -7.47
CA ALA A 381 3.02 -4.11 -8.19
C ALA A 381 2.97 -5.34 -7.29
N THR A 382 2.03 -6.25 -7.56
CA THR A 382 1.93 -7.53 -6.87
C THR A 382 1.65 -8.66 -7.86
N GLU A 383 2.39 -9.73 -7.73
CA GLU A 383 2.17 -10.99 -8.44
C GLU A 383 1.44 -11.95 -7.49
N LEU A 384 0.33 -12.50 -7.95
CA LEU A 384 -0.55 -13.36 -7.18
C LEU A 384 -0.59 -14.75 -7.83
N TYR A 385 -0.09 -15.73 -7.10
CA TYR A 385 0.05 -17.12 -7.57
C TYR A 385 -1.00 -18.02 -6.92
N ASP A 386 -1.60 -18.88 -7.71
CA ASP A 386 -2.58 -19.85 -7.25
C ASP A 386 -1.95 -21.03 -6.46
N GLY A 387 -2.80 -21.96 -5.98
CA GLY A 387 -2.35 -23.13 -5.22
C GLY A 387 -1.50 -24.14 -6.03
N ARG A 388 -1.45 -24.00 -7.36
CA ARG A 388 -0.59 -24.79 -8.25
C ARG A 388 0.73 -24.11 -8.56
N GLY A 389 0.95 -22.91 -7.97
CA GLY A 389 2.13 -22.09 -8.21
C GLY A 389 2.12 -21.35 -9.54
N GLN A 390 0.99 -21.26 -10.24
CA GLN A 390 0.86 -20.54 -11.49
C GLN A 390 0.57 -19.05 -11.20
N LEU A 391 1.22 -18.14 -11.93
CA LEU A 391 0.89 -16.73 -11.88
C LEU A 391 -0.53 -16.54 -12.41
N TRP A 392 -1.45 -16.22 -11.50
CA TRP A 392 -2.86 -16.07 -11.82
C TRP A 392 -3.23 -14.63 -12.09
N ARG A 393 -2.84 -13.72 -11.18
CA ARG A 393 -3.20 -12.30 -11.30
C ARG A 393 -1.96 -11.41 -11.16
N VAL A 394 -1.99 -10.31 -11.88
CA VAL A 394 -1.01 -9.22 -11.77
C VAL A 394 -1.75 -7.99 -11.32
N GLN A 395 -1.25 -7.36 -10.26
CA GLN A 395 -1.80 -6.12 -9.75
C GLN A 395 -0.77 -5.01 -9.95
N GLU A 396 -1.21 -3.84 -10.43
CA GLU A 396 -0.40 -2.63 -10.54
C GLU A 396 -1.13 -1.46 -9.88
N VAL A 397 -0.38 -0.64 -9.17
CA VAL A 397 -0.84 0.60 -8.55
C VAL A 397 0.01 1.74 -9.12
N PRO A 398 -0.38 2.35 -10.25
CA PRO A 398 0.28 3.53 -10.79
C PRO A 398 0.26 4.67 -9.77
N LEU A 399 1.44 5.12 -9.33
CA LEU A 399 1.57 6.08 -8.24
C LEU A 399 1.57 7.52 -8.73
N VAL A 400 1.00 8.41 -7.92
CA VAL A 400 1.10 9.87 -8.02
C VAL A 400 1.43 10.47 -6.66
N ASN A 401 2.03 11.64 -6.65
CA ASN A 401 2.21 12.44 -5.44
C ASN A 401 1.15 13.52 -5.34
N ALA A 402 0.51 13.63 -4.20
CA ALA A 402 -0.34 14.77 -3.88
C ALA A 402 0.53 15.93 -3.37
N TYR A 403 1.31 16.54 -4.27
CA TYR A 403 2.34 17.52 -3.94
C TYR A 403 1.81 18.80 -3.26
N HIS A 404 0.51 19.07 -3.36
CA HIS A 404 -0.12 20.23 -2.70
C HIS A 404 -0.42 19.99 -1.20
N VAL A 405 -0.37 18.74 -0.76
CA VAL A 405 -0.54 18.31 0.66
C VAL A 405 0.65 17.49 1.15
N PRO A 406 1.83 17.68 0.64
CA PRO A 406 2.96 16.79 0.40
C PRO A 406 2.76 15.40 1.01
N HIS A 407 2.27 14.47 0.18
CA HIS A 407 2.31 13.05 0.51
C HIS A 407 2.51 12.23 -0.75
N CYS A 408 3.22 11.14 -0.63
CA CYS A 408 3.54 10.24 -1.74
C CYS A 408 2.88 8.87 -1.59
N GLY A 409 2.83 8.13 -2.71
CA GLY A 409 2.34 6.77 -2.70
C GLY A 409 0.81 6.64 -2.76
N THR A 410 0.12 7.63 -3.31
CA THR A 410 -1.29 7.47 -3.69
C THR A 410 -1.38 6.85 -5.09
N GLY A 411 -2.20 5.81 -5.24
CA GLY A 411 -2.53 5.29 -6.58
C GLY A 411 -3.35 6.29 -7.39
N ALA A 412 -2.99 6.52 -8.66
CA ALA A 412 -3.88 7.15 -9.61
C ALA A 412 -5.15 6.31 -9.79
N LEU A 413 -4.95 5.00 -9.80
CA LEU A 413 -5.94 3.93 -9.72
C LEU A 413 -5.23 2.65 -9.30
N GLU A 414 -5.95 1.52 -9.29
CA GLU A 414 -5.41 0.18 -9.07
C GLU A 414 -5.93 -0.76 -10.16
N LEU A 415 -5.07 -1.57 -10.73
CA LEU A 415 -5.37 -2.53 -11.78
C LEU A 415 -5.13 -3.95 -11.27
N VAL A 416 -6.04 -4.85 -11.61
CA VAL A 416 -5.87 -6.29 -11.37
C VAL A 416 -6.15 -7.03 -12.68
N TYR A 417 -5.12 -7.61 -13.28
CA TYR A 417 -5.24 -8.40 -14.50
C TYR A 417 -5.39 -9.88 -14.13
N ASP A 418 -6.44 -10.52 -14.59
CA ASP A 418 -6.63 -11.96 -14.45
C ASP A 418 -6.12 -12.67 -15.71
N LEU A 419 -4.96 -13.30 -15.59
CA LEU A 419 -4.28 -13.94 -16.71
C LEU A 419 -4.99 -15.20 -17.21
N GLN A 420 -5.86 -15.81 -16.41
CA GLN A 420 -6.61 -17.00 -16.79
C GLN A 420 -7.86 -16.62 -17.59
N SER A 421 -8.66 -15.68 -17.10
CA SER A 421 -9.91 -15.27 -17.76
C SER A 421 -9.72 -14.20 -18.86
N GLY A 422 -8.58 -13.52 -18.88
CA GLY A 422 -8.32 -12.39 -19.79
C GLY A 422 -9.14 -11.14 -19.45
N ARG A 423 -9.76 -11.09 -18.28
CA ARG A 423 -10.46 -9.94 -17.72
C ARG A 423 -9.48 -9.05 -16.93
N TYR A 424 -9.85 -7.80 -16.72
CA TYR A 424 -9.15 -6.98 -15.74
C TYR A 424 -10.12 -6.11 -14.96
N LEU A 425 -9.66 -5.63 -13.82
CA LEU A 425 -10.40 -4.76 -12.92
C LEU A 425 -9.65 -3.44 -12.79
N ALA A 426 -10.33 -2.31 -12.99
CA ALA A 426 -9.82 -0.98 -12.67
C ALA A 426 -10.57 -0.44 -11.45
N ILE A 427 -9.84 -0.15 -10.35
CA ILE A 427 -10.37 0.34 -9.08
C ILE A 427 -9.88 1.76 -8.84
N SER A 428 -10.67 2.55 -8.15
CA SER A 428 -10.31 3.93 -7.76
C SER A 428 -10.04 4.86 -8.95
N MET A 429 -10.69 4.65 -10.09
CA MET A 429 -10.66 5.59 -11.21
C MET A 429 -11.28 6.93 -10.77
N ARG A 430 -10.62 8.05 -11.11
CA ARG A 430 -11.04 9.38 -10.64
C ARG A 430 -11.05 10.46 -11.71
N ALA A 431 -10.71 10.15 -12.95
CA ALA A 431 -10.62 11.16 -14.01
C ALA A 431 -11.93 11.91 -14.28
N GLU A 432 -13.08 11.29 -14.01
CA GLU A 432 -14.42 11.86 -14.20
C GLU A 432 -15.15 12.07 -12.86
N GLU A 433 -14.44 11.99 -11.75
CA GLU A 433 -14.98 12.23 -10.41
C GLU A 433 -14.39 13.53 -9.83
N PRO A 434 -15.01 14.13 -8.81
CA PRO A 434 -14.43 15.28 -8.12
C PRO A 434 -13.03 14.95 -7.56
N PRO A 435 -12.12 15.94 -7.45
CA PRO A 435 -10.80 15.73 -6.86
C PRO A 435 -10.91 15.27 -5.41
N ILE A 436 -9.86 14.63 -4.92
CA ILE A 436 -9.79 14.23 -3.51
C ILE A 436 -9.75 15.48 -2.64
N ASN A 437 -10.69 15.61 -1.70
CA ASN A 437 -10.64 16.63 -0.66
C ASN A 437 -9.80 16.13 0.52
N TYR A 438 -8.57 16.59 0.64
CA TYR A 438 -7.67 16.28 1.77
C TYR A 438 -7.87 17.19 3.00
N PHE A 439 -8.78 18.17 2.90
CA PHE A 439 -9.11 19.13 3.95
C PHE A 439 -10.54 18.92 4.45
N ALA A 440 -10.91 17.65 4.68
CA ALA A 440 -12.25 17.23 5.09
C ALA A 440 -12.46 17.46 6.60
N ASP A 441 -12.39 18.74 7.04
CA ASP A 441 -12.48 19.13 8.45
C ASP A 441 -13.86 18.80 9.06
N GLU A 442 -14.89 18.66 8.22
CA GLU A 442 -16.24 18.24 8.60
C GLU A 442 -16.33 16.80 9.12
N LEU A 443 -15.32 15.95 8.81
CA LEU A 443 -15.30 14.58 9.30
C LEU A 443 -15.00 14.53 10.81
N SER A 444 -15.88 13.89 11.55
CA SER A 444 -15.71 13.60 12.96
C SER A 444 -15.74 12.10 13.24
N GLU A 445 -15.04 11.63 14.27
CA GLU A 445 -14.99 10.22 14.63
C GLU A 445 -16.38 9.64 15.00
N ALA A 446 -17.30 10.46 15.49
CA ALA A 446 -18.66 10.06 15.82
C ALA A 446 -19.45 9.51 14.62
N ARG A 447 -19.02 9.83 13.39
CA ARG A 447 -19.63 9.33 12.16
C ARG A 447 -19.29 7.86 11.88
N TYR A 448 -18.20 7.35 12.47
CA TYR A 448 -17.67 6.02 12.16
C TYR A 448 -18.16 4.96 13.15
N THR A 449 -19.49 4.83 13.29
CA THR A 449 -20.13 3.82 14.14
C THR A 449 -21.06 2.92 13.33
N PRO A 450 -21.33 1.69 13.79
CA PRO A 450 -22.30 0.81 13.14
C PRO A 450 -23.69 1.43 13.01
N GLU A 451 -24.11 2.25 13.97
CA GLU A 451 -25.39 2.96 13.95
C GLU A 451 -25.39 4.03 12.86
N ALA A 452 -24.31 4.80 12.75
CA ALA A 452 -24.20 5.90 11.81
C ALA A 452 -24.23 5.42 10.33
N ILE A 453 -23.59 4.29 9.99
CA ILE A 453 -23.58 3.79 8.62
C ILE A 453 -24.98 3.37 8.12
N ARG A 454 -25.90 3.04 9.01
CA ARG A 454 -27.30 2.77 8.64
C ARG A 454 -27.96 4.00 8.02
N SER A 455 -27.72 5.18 8.57
CA SER A 455 -28.30 6.42 8.05
C SER A 455 -27.71 6.83 6.70
N LEU A 456 -26.46 6.46 6.41
CA LEU A 456 -25.81 6.71 5.13
C LEU A 456 -26.38 5.86 3.98
N GLY A 457 -26.83 4.65 4.30
CA GLY A 457 -27.41 3.72 3.32
C GLY A 457 -28.91 3.87 3.10
N VAL A 458 -29.59 4.64 3.93
CA VAL A 458 -31.03 4.96 3.76
C VAL A 458 -31.15 6.26 2.98
N ARG A 459 -31.53 6.16 1.72
CA ARG A 459 -31.97 7.29 0.88
C ARG A 459 -33.42 7.12 0.49
#